data_f7c8348a6b52141067fabfb3d4d1d704
#
_entry.id   f7c8348a6b52141067fabfb3d4d1d704
#
_cell.length_a   1.000
_cell.length_b   1.000
_cell.length_c   1.000
_cell.angle_alpha   90.00
_cell.angle_beta   90.00
_cell.angle_gamma   90.00
#
_symmetry.space_group_name_H-M   'P 1'
#
loop_
_entity.id
_entity.type
_entity.pdbx_description
1 polymer ?
#
loop_
_entity_poly.entity_id
_entity_poly.type
_entity_poly.pdbx_seq_one_letter_code
_entity_poly.pdbx_strand_id
1 'polypeptide(L)'
;MRRINGTALIIAALVATLGALAFPVWSYADRSGTGEANLDAGTVATQWGPLSATDRDFLVKVRLAGLWEIPAGQQALERAPTEAIKSTGDHLIVGHTDLDRRTRSVAAQLGVQLPNQPSDEQQGWLRELTEAEGETYQRKFANLLRNSHGKVFALIAEVRHTTRNSLVRQLATDANQTVLDHITMLESTGGVDFDDMAREAAGQSTASPTGPPPPNGSLPPAAGPAEPSGSPELTSEPSAQSPEDEGRVINTDRPDPS
;
A
#
# COMPACT_ATOMS: atom_id res chain seq x y z
N MET A 1 23.32 15.64 65.62
CA MET A 1 22.83 14.64 64.60
C MET A 1 21.35 14.34 64.86
N ARG A 2 20.47 14.77 63.96
CA ARG A 2 19.00 14.52 64.08
C ARG A 2 18.75 13.03 63.84
N ARG A 3 18.24 12.32 64.88
CA ARG A 3 17.81 10.92 64.72
C ARG A 3 16.58 10.89 63.77
N ILE A 4 16.71 10.32 62.60
CA ILE A 4 15.60 10.08 61.69
C ILE A 4 14.76 8.97 62.32
N ASN A 5 13.50 9.27 62.67
CA ASN A 5 12.58 8.30 63.25
C ASN A 5 12.22 7.25 62.16
N GLY A 6 12.28 5.95 62.52
CA GLY A 6 11.96 4.85 61.64
C GLY A 6 10.57 5.00 60.99
N THR A 7 9.60 5.56 61.73
CA THR A 7 8.27 5.87 61.21
C THR A 7 8.29 6.87 60.05
N ALA A 8 9.18 7.90 60.12
CA ALA A 8 9.31 8.87 59.02
C ALA A 8 9.90 8.25 57.74
N LEU A 9 10.81 7.28 57.88
CA LEU A 9 11.36 6.52 56.77
C LEU A 9 10.29 5.61 56.11
N ILE A 10 9.45 4.95 56.91
CA ILE A 10 8.36 4.11 56.40
C ILE A 10 7.33 4.96 55.67
N ILE A 11 6.94 6.12 56.19
CA ILE A 11 6.00 7.04 55.54
C ILE A 11 6.59 7.56 54.21
N ALA A 12 7.88 7.93 54.20
CA ALA A 12 8.54 8.41 52.98
C ALA A 12 8.62 7.30 51.91
N ALA A 13 8.91 6.06 52.32
CA ALA A 13 8.90 4.91 51.39
C ALA A 13 7.50 4.63 50.84
N LEU A 14 6.45 4.68 51.66
CA LEU A 14 5.06 4.48 51.23
C LEU A 14 4.61 5.59 50.25
N VAL A 15 4.96 6.85 50.52
CA VAL A 15 4.67 7.98 49.64
C VAL A 15 5.39 7.85 48.29
N ALA A 16 6.67 7.44 48.32
CA ALA A 16 7.44 7.19 47.11
C ALA A 16 6.86 6.02 46.28
N THR A 17 6.43 4.95 46.96
CA THR A 17 5.80 3.80 46.30
C THR A 17 4.43 4.17 45.68
N LEU A 18 3.59 4.94 46.40
CA LEU A 18 2.33 5.47 45.92
C LEU A 18 2.54 6.42 44.72
N GLY A 19 3.56 7.28 44.78
CA GLY A 19 3.92 8.16 43.68
C GLY A 19 4.40 7.37 42.44
N ALA A 20 5.21 6.33 42.64
CA ALA A 20 5.68 5.46 41.55
C ALA A 20 4.55 4.61 40.91
N LEU A 21 3.50 4.26 41.67
CA LEU A 21 2.33 3.57 41.18
C LEU A 21 1.31 4.53 40.54
N ALA A 22 1.20 5.77 41.02
CA ALA A 22 0.33 6.77 40.47
C ALA A 22 0.83 7.31 39.10
N PHE A 23 2.13 7.39 38.91
CA PHE A 23 2.73 7.89 37.68
C PHE A 23 2.37 7.03 36.44
N PRO A 24 2.46 5.68 36.43
CA PRO A 24 2.00 4.90 35.29
C PRO A 24 0.48 5.00 35.07
N VAL A 25 -0.32 5.03 36.15
CA VAL A 25 -1.78 5.17 36.03
C VAL A 25 -2.15 6.52 35.43
N TRP A 26 -1.48 7.60 35.84
CA TRP A 26 -1.71 8.92 35.26
C TRP A 26 -1.18 9.02 33.79
N SER A 27 -0.03 8.43 33.53
CA SER A 27 0.51 8.32 32.17
C SER A 27 -0.34 7.44 31.24
N TYR A 28 -1.00 6.41 31.79
CA TYR A 28 -2.00 5.62 31.07
C TYR A 28 -3.32 6.38 30.89
N ALA A 29 -3.76 7.11 31.91
CA ALA A 29 -4.97 7.95 31.81
C ALA A 29 -4.77 9.09 30.80
N ASP A 30 -3.58 9.65 30.70
CA ASP A 30 -3.23 10.67 29.71
C ASP A 30 -3.08 10.06 28.29
N ARG A 31 -2.69 8.80 28.18
CA ARG A 31 -2.73 8.04 26.92
C ARG A 31 -4.11 7.51 26.58
N SER A 32 -4.93 7.21 27.57
CA SER A 32 -6.36 6.93 27.37
C SER A 32 -7.19 8.20 27.14
N GLY A 33 -6.60 9.38 27.33
CA GLY A 33 -7.07 10.66 26.79
C GLY A 33 -7.04 10.73 25.27
N THR A 34 -6.54 9.68 24.55
CA THR A 34 -6.94 9.30 23.20
C THR A 34 -8.33 8.65 23.19
N GLY A 35 -9.17 8.88 24.21
CA GLY A 35 -10.56 8.50 24.22
C GLY A 35 -11.32 9.17 23.06
N GLU A 36 -12.55 8.78 22.85
CA GLU A 36 -13.41 9.28 21.75
C GLU A 36 -13.37 10.81 21.58
N ALA A 37 -13.17 11.57 22.65
CA ALA A 37 -13.02 13.03 22.62
C ALA A 37 -11.79 13.50 21.82
N ASN A 38 -10.69 12.73 21.80
CA ASN A 38 -9.49 13.07 21.04
C ASN A 38 -9.55 12.53 19.59
N LEU A 39 -10.41 11.54 19.31
CA LEU A 39 -10.61 11.07 17.94
C LEU A 39 -11.11 12.16 17.01
N ASP A 40 -11.78 13.17 17.55
CA ASP A 40 -12.29 14.32 16.80
C ASP A 40 -11.33 15.51 16.77
N ALA A 41 -10.18 15.45 17.49
CA ALA A 41 -9.19 16.50 17.48
C ALA A 41 -8.65 16.72 16.04
N GLY A 42 -8.81 17.96 15.52
CA GLY A 42 -8.42 18.31 14.16
C GLY A 42 -9.28 17.70 13.06
N THR A 43 -10.43 17.11 13.37
CA THR A 43 -11.40 16.61 12.39
C THR A 43 -12.41 17.70 12.00
N VAL A 44 -12.97 17.55 10.80
CA VAL A 44 -14.07 18.36 10.30
C VAL A 44 -15.28 17.44 10.09
N ALA A 45 -16.44 17.81 10.63
CA ALA A 45 -17.68 17.06 10.41
C ALA A 45 -18.12 17.19 8.95
N THR A 46 -18.45 16.09 8.31
CA THR A 46 -19.02 16.04 6.96
C THR A 46 -20.22 15.10 6.92
N GLN A 47 -21.05 15.19 5.89
CA GLN A 47 -22.18 14.26 5.71
C GLN A 47 -21.72 12.81 5.45
N TRP A 48 -20.45 12.59 5.09
CA TRP A 48 -19.86 11.27 4.87
C TRP A 48 -19.06 10.75 6.07
N GLY A 49 -19.19 11.37 7.22
CA GLY A 49 -18.43 11.10 8.44
C GLY A 49 -17.32 12.12 8.68
N PRO A 50 -16.65 12.06 9.86
CA PRO A 50 -15.58 12.97 10.21
C PRO A 50 -14.41 12.85 9.24
N LEU A 51 -13.84 14.00 8.85
CA LEU A 51 -12.66 14.11 7.98
C LEU A 51 -11.44 14.47 8.83
N SER A 52 -10.51 13.55 9.02
CA SER A 52 -9.31 13.74 9.84
C SER A 52 -8.20 14.49 9.09
N ALA A 53 -7.13 14.87 9.80
CA ALA A 53 -5.93 15.43 9.19
C ALA A 53 -5.24 14.38 8.28
N THR A 54 -5.20 13.11 8.70
CA THR A 54 -4.65 11.99 7.93
C THR A 54 -5.44 11.76 6.64
N ASP A 55 -6.77 11.89 6.68
CA ASP A 55 -7.60 11.79 5.48
C ASP A 55 -7.28 12.88 4.46
N ARG A 56 -7.07 14.13 4.93
CA ARG A 56 -6.69 15.25 4.05
C ARG A 56 -5.28 15.06 3.45
N ASP A 57 -4.32 14.61 4.27
CA ASP A 57 -2.97 14.30 3.82
C ASP A 57 -2.96 13.18 2.78
N PHE A 58 -3.77 12.14 2.97
CA PHE A 58 -3.97 11.08 2.00
C PHE A 58 -4.45 11.62 0.63
N LEU A 59 -5.49 12.46 0.62
CA LEU A 59 -5.99 13.08 -0.62
C LEU A 59 -4.88 13.88 -1.34
N VAL A 60 -4.09 14.64 -0.59
CA VAL A 60 -2.96 15.41 -1.12
C VAL A 60 -1.90 14.49 -1.70
N LYS A 61 -1.52 13.42 -1.00
CA LYS A 61 -0.47 12.48 -1.45
C LYS A 61 -0.90 11.68 -2.68
N VAL A 62 -2.16 11.23 -2.74
CA VAL A 62 -2.68 10.56 -3.94
C VAL A 62 -2.71 11.52 -5.14
N ARG A 63 -3.05 12.79 -4.93
CA ARG A 63 -2.97 13.82 -5.98
C ARG A 63 -1.53 14.05 -6.44
N LEU A 64 -0.60 14.19 -5.50
CA LEU A 64 0.83 14.36 -5.79
C LEU A 64 1.40 13.18 -6.58
N ALA A 65 0.99 11.94 -6.26
CA ALA A 65 1.37 10.77 -7.04
C ALA A 65 0.98 10.92 -8.51
N GLY A 66 -0.27 11.23 -8.81
CA GLY A 66 -0.70 11.45 -10.20
C GLY A 66 0.03 12.58 -10.92
N LEU A 67 0.39 13.66 -10.20
CA LEU A 67 1.07 14.80 -10.79
C LEU A 67 2.48 14.49 -11.30
N TRP A 68 3.19 13.53 -10.72
CA TRP A 68 4.54 13.17 -11.18
C TRP A 68 4.58 11.83 -11.92
N GLU A 69 3.73 10.88 -11.58
CA GLU A 69 3.80 9.53 -12.16
C GLU A 69 3.19 9.48 -13.57
N ILE A 70 2.20 10.32 -13.87
CA ILE A 70 1.73 10.48 -15.26
C ILE A 70 2.85 11.01 -16.17
N PRO A 71 3.54 12.12 -15.86
CA PRO A 71 4.70 12.56 -16.64
C PRO A 71 5.85 11.53 -16.69
N ALA A 72 6.11 10.81 -15.60
CA ALA A 72 7.12 9.74 -15.60
C ALA A 72 6.74 8.61 -16.57
N GLY A 73 5.47 8.20 -16.58
CA GLY A 73 4.95 7.23 -17.55
C GLY A 73 5.07 7.71 -19.00
N GLN A 74 4.77 8.99 -19.26
CA GLN A 74 4.95 9.60 -20.59
C GLN A 74 6.42 9.56 -21.03
N GLN A 75 7.35 9.91 -20.15
CA GLN A 75 8.78 9.77 -20.42
C GLN A 75 9.17 8.32 -20.73
N ALA A 76 8.56 7.33 -20.04
CA ALA A 76 8.83 5.93 -20.29
C ALA A 76 8.40 5.50 -21.69
N LEU A 77 7.25 5.94 -22.16
CA LEU A 77 6.78 5.65 -23.53
C LEU A 77 7.76 6.17 -24.60
N GLU A 78 8.33 7.33 -24.36
CA GLU A 78 9.22 7.99 -25.33
C GLU A 78 10.68 7.50 -25.24
N ARG A 79 11.18 7.19 -24.05
CA ARG A 79 12.62 7.08 -23.75
C ARG A 79 13.06 5.69 -23.32
N ALA A 80 12.13 4.85 -22.84
CA ALA A 80 12.51 3.53 -22.33
C ALA A 80 13.00 2.62 -23.47
N PRO A 81 14.14 1.93 -23.27
CA PRO A 81 14.69 1.05 -24.29
C PRO A 81 13.99 -0.30 -24.39
N THR A 82 13.15 -0.68 -23.40
CA THR A 82 12.45 -1.96 -23.38
C THR A 82 10.93 -1.78 -23.35
N GLU A 83 10.25 -2.72 -23.98
CA GLU A 83 8.77 -2.75 -23.98
C GLU A 83 8.20 -2.99 -22.57
N ALA A 84 8.90 -3.68 -21.68
CA ALA A 84 8.48 -3.88 -20.31
C ALA A 84 8.30 -2.54 -19.56
N ILE A 85 9.28 -1.64 -19.69
CA ILE A 85 9.22 -0.31 -19.06
C ILE A 85 8.17 0.58 -19.75
N LYS A 86 8.04 0.52 -21.09
CA LYS A 86 7.00 1.28 -21.81
C LYS A 86 5.60 0.83 -21.40
N SER A 87 5.35 -0.48 -21.37
CA SER A 87 4.08 -1.04 -20.93
C SER A 87 3.75 -0.66 -19.49
N THR A 88 4.75 -0.67 -18.61
CA THR A 88 4.59 -0.18 -17.23
C THR A 88 4.25 1.31 -17.21
N GLY A 89 4.90 2.12 -18.05
CA GLY A 89 4.62 3.55 -18.20
C GLY A 89 3.18 3.82 -18.64
N ASP A 90 2.68 3.09 -19.63
CA ASP A 90 1.29 3.19 -20.09
C ASP A 90 0.30 2.82 -18.98
N HIS A 91 0.57 1.72 -18.27
CA HIS A 91 -0.25 1.26 -17.15
C HIS A 91 -0.33 2.31 -16.02
N LEU A 92 0.80 2.94 -15.68
CA LEU A 92 0.86 4.05 -14.73
C LEU A 92 -0.01 5.24 -15.18
N ILE A 93 0.07 5.64 -16.45
CA ILE A 93 -0.72 6.75 -17.00
C ILE A 93 -2.22 6.46 -16.83
N VAL A 94 -2.67 5.28 -17.23
CA VAL A 94 -4.08 4.88 -17.17
C VAL A 94 -4.57 4.87 -15.71
N GLY A 95 -3.86 4.17 -14.82
CA GLY A 95 -4.22 4.04 -13.41
C GLY A 95 -4.25 5.38 -12.68
N HIS A 96 -3.21 6.19 -12.84
CA HIS A 96 -3.15 7.49 -12.18
C HIS A 96 -4.10 8.53 -12.76
N THR A 97 -4.44 8.46 -14.04
CA THR A 97 -5.47 9.35 -14.62
C THR A 97 -6.84 9.10 -14.01
N ASP A 98 -7.25 7.84 -13.85
CA ASP A 98 -8.51 7.50 -13.20
C ASP A 98 -8.50 7.85 -11.71
N LEU A 99 -7.43 7.47 -11.01
CA LEU A 99 -7.28 7.74 -9.58
C LEU A 99 -7.26 9.25 -9.27
N ASP A 100 -6.60 10.05 -10.10
CA ASP A 100 -6.58 11.51 -9.99
C ASP A 100 -7.98 12.13 -10.17
N ARG A 101 -8.71 11.66 -11.17
CA ARG A 101 -10.10 12.09 -11.39
C ARG A 101 -10.97 11.82 -10.16
N ARG A 102 -10.86 10.63 -9.58
CA ARG A 102 -11.58 10.22 -8.35
C ARG A 102 -11.16 11.10 -7.16
N THR A 103 -9.86 11.29 -6.97
CA THR A 103 -9.30 12.10 -5.90
C THR A 103 -9.80 13.53 -5.96
N ARG A 104 -9.79 14.15 -7.13
CA ARG A 104 -10.33 15.52 -7.31
C ARG A 104 -11.82 15.59 -7.02
N SER A 105 -12.59 14.59 -7.41
CA SER A 105 -14.02 14.53 -7.11
C SER A 105 -14.29 14.42 -5.61
N VAL A 106 -13.56 13.55 -4.91
CA VAL A 106 -13.68 13.39 -3.45
C VAL A 106 -13.25 14.67 -2.72
N ALA A 107 -12.10 15.25 -3.11
CA ALA A 107 -11.59 16.47 -2.51
C ALA A 107 -12.57 17.64 -2.68
N ALA A 108 -13.21 17.79 -3.85
CA ALA A 108 -14.21 18.83 -4.09
C ALA A 108 -15.43 18.65 -3.17
N GLN A 109 -15.91 17.42 -2.98
CA GLN A 109 -17.03 17.14 -2.09
C GLN A 109 -16.70 17.41 -0.61
N LEU A 110 -15.44 17.17 -0.22
CA LEU A 110 -14.96 17.36 1.16
C LEU A 110 -14.38 18.75 1.43
N GLY A 111 -14.32 19.65 0.43
CA GLY A 111 -13.75 20.99 0.56
C GLY A 111 -12.23 20.99 0.78
N VAL A 112 -11.51 19.96 0.32
CA VAL A 112 -10.07 19.83 0.47
C VAL A 112 -9.35 20.47 -0.71
N GLN A 113 -8.40 21.38 -0.41
CA GLN A 113 -7.54 21.98 -1.42
C GLN A 113 -6.46 20.97 -1.84
N LEU A 114 -6.29 20.79 -3.14
CA LEU A 114 -5.28 19.88 -3.71
C LEU A 114 -4.16 20.68 -4.40
N PRO A 115 -2.92 20.13 -4.39
CA PRO A 115 -1.82 20.72 -5.15
C PRO A 115 -2.08 20.61 -6.67
N ASN A 116 -1.46 21.52 -7.41
CA ASN A 116 -1.53 21.56 -8.88
C ASN A 116 -0.16 21.29 -9.55
N GLN A 117 0.88 21.08 -8.76
CA GLN A 117 2.23 20.76 -9.21
C GLN A 117 2.80 19.62 -8.34
N PRO A 118 3.73 18.81 -8.87
CA PRO A 118 4.48 17.86 -8.06
C PRO A 118 5.26 18.58 -6.96
N SER A 119 5.59 17.87 -5.89
CA SER A 119 6.51 18.38 -4.86
C SER A 119 7.90 18.65 -5.44
N ASP A 120 8.73 19.43 -4.75
CA ASP A 120 10.11 19.71 -5.16
C ASP A 120 10.92 18.42 -5.31
N GLU A 121 10.71 17.46 -4.41
CA GLU A 121 11.31 16.13 -4.48
C GLU A 121 10.89 15.36 -5.75
N GLN A 122 9.59 15.32 -6.04
CA GLN A 122 9.04 14.68 -7.23
C GLN A 122 9.50 15.34 -8.53
N GLN A 123 9.61 16.67 -8.53
CA GLN A 123 10.23 17.41 -9.64
C GLN A 123 11.71 17.01 -9.81
N GLY A 124 12.42 16.76 -8.70
CA GLY A 124 13.77 16.20 -8.70
C GLY A 124 13.82 14.85 -9.40
N TRP A 125 12.93 13.94 -9.04
CA TRP A 125 12.83 12.61 -9.66
C TRP A 125 12.54 12.68 -11.17
N LEU A 126 11.64 13.57 -11.59
CA LEU A 126 11.37 13.78 -13.01
C LEU A 126 12.59 14.29 -13.77
N ARG A 127 13.36 15.22 -13.20
CA ARG A 127 14.63 15.67 -13.79
C ARG A 127 15.64 14.53 -13.88
N GLU A 128 15.77 13.75 -12.81
CA GLU A 128 16.68 12.60 -12.76
C GLU A 128 16.36 11.56 -13.84
N LEU A 129 15.07 11.31 -14.10
CA LEU A 129 14.62 10.47 -15.20
C LEU A 129 14.92 11.11 -16.56
N THR A 130 14.73 12.43 -16.69
CA THR A 130 15.02 13.16 -17.94
C THR A 130 16.50 13.12 -18.32
N GLU A 131 17.41 13.13 -17.34
CA GLU A 131 18.86 13.08 -17.52
C GLU A 131 19.40 11.67 -17.78
N ALA A 132 18.63 10.63 -17.42
CA ALA A 132 19.04 9.24 -17.56
C ALA A 132 18.76 8.70 -18.96
N GLU A 133 19.56 7.74 -19.41
CA GLU A 133 19.42 7.05 -20.71
C GLU A 133 19.65 5.53 -20.58
N GLY A 134 19.12 4.79 -21.55
CA GLY A 134 19.34 3.35 -21.68
C GLY A 134 19.02 2.57 -20.40
N GLU A 135 19.90 1.66 -20.01
CA GLU A 135 19.74 0.85 -18.81
C GLU A 135 19.67 1.69 -17.51
N THR A 136 20.37 2.85 -17.48
CA THR A 136 20.30 3.75 -16.33
C THR A 136 18.91 4.32 -16.16
N TYR A 137 18.25 4.71 -17.26
CA TYR A 137 16.85 5.12 -17.25
C TYR A 137 15.93 4.03 -16.67
N GLN A 138 16.08 2.80 -17.18
CA GLN A 138 15.26 1.67 -16.72
C GLN A 138 15.39 1.42 -15.21
N ARG A 139 16.63 1.35 -14.72
CA ARG A 139 16.88 1.13 -13.28
C ARG A 139 16.29 2.26 -12.44
N LYS A 140 16.52 3.52 -12.85
CA LYS A 140 15.99 4.68 -12.12
C LYS A 140 14.46 4.68 -12.12
N PHE A 141 13.85 4.46 -13.28
CA PHE A 141 12.39 4.38 -13.41
C PHE A 141 11.81 3.30 -12.50
N ALA A 142 12.31 2.06 -12.58
CA ALA A 142 11.81 0.96 -11.78
C ALA A 142 11.95 1.23 -10.27
N ASN A 143 13.12 1.71 -9.83
CA ASN A 143 13.40 1.86 -8.39
C ASN A 143 12.74 3.08 -7.77
N LEU A 144 12.74 4.25 -8.44
CA LEU A 144 12.05 5.44 -7.94
C LEU A 144 10.55 5.20 -7.78
N LEU A 145 9.92 4.63 -8.81
CA LEU A 145 8.48 4.34 -8.77
C LEU A 145 8.15 3.23 -7.77
N ARG A 146 8.93 2.14 -7.77
CA ARG A 146 8.67 1.04 -6.81
C ARG A 146 8.79 1.49 -5.36
N ASN A 147 9.80 2.30 -5.03
CA ASN A 147 9.98 2.84 -3.68
C ASN A 147 8.84 3.79 -3.29
N SER A 148 8.46 4.70 -4.20
CA SER A 148 7.32 5.61 -4.01
C SER A 148 6.02 4.84 -3.76
N HIS A 149 5.73 3.83 -4.58
CA HIS A 149 4.56 2.97 -4.43
C HIS A 149 4.55 2.21 -3.10
N GLY A 150 5.70 1.69 -2.65
CA GLY A 150 5.80 1.04 -1.34
C GLY A 150 5.45 1.96 -0.18
N LYS A 151 5.94 3.20 -0.21
CA LYS A 151 5.66 4.21 0.82
C LYS A 151 4.18 4.61 0.84
N VAL A 152 3.58 4.85 -0.33
CA VAL A 152 2.16 5.22 -0.40
C VAL A 152 1.24 4.05 -0.07
N PHE A 153 1.63 2.81 -0.38
CA PHE A 153 0.86 1.61 -0.04
C PHE A 153 0.67 1.46 1.48
N ALA A 154 1.71 1.71 2.26
CA ALA A 154 1.64 1.72 3.72
C ALA A 154 0.64 2.78 4.24
N LEU A 155 0.69 3.99 3.69
CA LEU A 155 -0.28 5.05 4.04
C LEU A 155 -1.71 4.67 3.66
N ILE A 156 -1.92 4.08 2.48
CA ILE A 156 -3.25 3.63 2.05
C ILE A 156 -3.83 2.60 3.03
N ALA A 157 -3.01 1.63 3.46
CA ALA A 157 -3.42 0.62 4.43
C ALA A 157 -3.82 1.25 5.77
N GLU A 158 -3.04 2.21 6.28
CA GLU A 158 -3.34 2.95 7.50
C GLU A 158 -4.65 3.74 7.37
N VAL A 159 -4.80 4.52 6.31
CA VAL A 159 -6.03 5.30 6.06
C VAL A 159 -7.23 4.39 5.91
N ARG A 160 -7.10 3.30 5.14
CA ARG A 160 -8.19 2.33 4.95
C ARG A 160 -8.64 1.69 6.25
N HIS A 161 -7.71 1.48 7.19
CA HIS A 161 -7.98 0.94 8.51
C HIS A 161 -8.64 1.96 9.44
N THR A 162 -8.20 3.21 9.44
CA THR A 162 -8.53 4.19 10.50
C THR A 162 -9.59 5.21 10.10
N THR A 163 -9.79 5.50 8.81
CA THR A 163 -10.73 6.55 8.37
C THR A 163 -12.17 6.25 8.76
N ARG A 164 -12.84 7.26 9.27
CA ARG A 164 -14.29 7.24 9.57
C ARG A 164 -15.12 7.89 8.45
N ASN A 165 -14.46 8.45 7.42
CA ASN A 165 -15.11 9.07 6.28
C ASN A 165 -15.34 8.04 5.16
N SER A 166 -16.58 7.89 4.72
CA SER A 166 -16.94 6.86 3.73
C SER A 166 -16.39 7.13 2.33
N LEU A 167 -16.27 8.41 1.91
CA LEU A 167 -15.65 8.75 0.61
C LEU A 167 -14.16 8.46 0.60
N VAL A 168 -13.46 8.82 1.67
CA VAL A 168 -12.02 8.54 1.82
C VAL A 168 -11.79 7.03 1.89
N ARG A 169 -12.64 6.28 2.59
CA ARG A 169 -12.54 4.82 2.65
C ARG A 169 -12.68 4.17 1.29
N GLN A 170 -13.61 4.63 0.47
CA GLN A 170 -13.78 4.12 -0.89
C GLN A 170 -12.56 4.47 -1.75
N LEU A 171 -12.10 5.71 -1.71
CA LEU A 171 -10.91 6.13 -2.44
C LEU A 171 -9.66 5.33 -2.02
N ALA A 172 -9.51 5.06 -0.72
CA ALA A 172 -8.40 4.23 -0.23
C ALA A 172 -8.48 2.78 -0.74
N THR A 173 -9.69 2.23 -0.91
CA THR A 173 -9.89 0.92 -1.55
C THR A 173 -9.47 0.93 -3.00
N ASP A 174 -9.89 1.95 -3.76
CA ASP A 174 -9.55 2.11 -5.18
C ASP A 174 -8.03 2.32 -5.36
N ALA A 175 -7.44 3.19 -4.52
CA ALA A 175 -6.01 3.44 -4.52
C ALA A 175 -5.18 2.19 -4.17
N ASN A 176 -5.66 1.38 -3.22
CA ASN A 176 -4.98 0.14 -2.84
C ASN A 176 -4.86 -0.82 -4.04
N GLN A 177 -5.93 -0.99 -4.81
CA GLN A 177 -5.91 -1.85 -5.99
C GLN A 177 -4.95 -1.30 -7.05
N THR A 178 -5.07 -0.02 -7.40
CA THR A 178 -4.21 0.64 -8.39
C THR A 178 -2.74 0.55 -8.02
N VAL A 179 -2.39 0.83 -6.76
CA VAL A 179 -1.00 0.81 -6.28
C VAL A 179 -0.43 -0.60 -6.27
N LEU A 180 -1.21 -1.60 -5.87
CA LEU A 180 -0.76 -3.00 -5.90
C LEU A 180 -0.51 -3.50 -7.33
N ASP A 181 -1.37 -3.13 -8.28
CA ASP A 181 -1.20 -3.45 -9.69
C ASP A 181 0.07 -2.80 -10.25
N HIS A 182 0.33 -1.52 -9.91
CA HIS A 182 1.56 -0.83 -10.32
C HIS A 182 2.82 -1.44 -9.69
N ILE A 183 2.79 -1.82 -8.41
CA ILE A 183 3.89 -2.55 -7.76
C ILE A 183 4.21 -3.82 -8.55
N THR A 184 3.20 -4.62 -8.87
CA THR A 184 3.36 -5.87 -9.61
C THR A 184 3.95 -5.64 -11.00
N MET A 185 3.49 -4.60 -11.71
CA MET A 185 4.04 -4.24 -13.02
C MET A 185 5.51 -3.80 -12.92
N LEU A 186 5.85 -2.95 -11.96
CA LEU A 186 7.22 -2.49 -11.73
C LEU A 186 8.17 -3.64 -11.40
N GLU A 187 7.75 -4.56 -10.54
CA GLU A 187 8.52 -5.75 -10.17
C GLU A 187 8.73 -6.69 -11.36
N SER A 188 7.74 -6.82 -12.23
CA SER A 188 7.83 -7.65 -13.43
C SER A 188 8.83 -7.14 -14.47
N THR A 189 9.27 -5.87 -14.38
CA THR A 189 10.31 -5.32 -15.27
C THR A 189 11.68 -5.94 -15.04
N GLY A 190 11.93 -6.58 -13.89
CA GLY A 190 13.23 -7.11 -13.48
C GLY A 190 14.28 -6.05 -13.13
N GLY A 191 13.90 -4.76 -13.14
CA GLY A 191 14.81 -3.64 -12.86
C GLY A 191 14.80 -3.17 -11.40
N VAL A 192 14.01 -3.80 -10.53
CA VAL A 192 13.88 -3.41 -9.11
C VAL A 192 15.02 -4.00 -8.29
N ASP A 193 15.70 -3.16 -7.51
CA ASP A 193 16.73 -3.54 -6.53
C ASP A 193 16.12 -3.71 -5.13
N PHE A 194 15.70 -4.93 -4.82
CA PHE A 194 15.11 -5.24 -3.52
C PHE A 194 16.12 -5.19 -2.37
N ASP A 195 17.40 -5.44 -2.65
CA ASP A 195 18.45 -5.36 -1.62
C ASP A 195 18.68 -3.92 -1.20
N ASP A 196 18.65 -2.97 -2.13
CA ASP A 196 18.74 -1.55 -1.83
C ASP A 196 17.52 -1.06 -1.03
N MET A 197 16.32 -1.46 -1.43
CA MET A 197 15.09 -1.15 -0.68
C MET A 197 15.11 -1.73 0.73
N ALA A 198 15.61 -2.95 0.90
CA ALA A 198 15.75 -3.56 2.23
C ALA A 198 16.75 -2.82 3.11
N ARG A 199 17.88 -2.37 2.53
CA ARG A 199 18.87 -1.54 3.25
C ARG A 199 18.29 -0.18 3.65
N GLU A 200 17.55 0.48 2.74
CA GLU A 200 16.89 1.76 3.05
C GLU A 200 15.87 1.58 4.20
N ALA A 201 15.03 0.54 4.13
CA ALA A 201 14.05 0.24 5.16
C ALA A 201 14.69 -0.08 6.52
N ALA A 202 15.81 -0.82 6.54
CA ALA A 202 16.56 -1.11 7.75
C ALA A 202 17.21 0.15 8.34
N GLY A 203 17.70 1.06 7.51
CA GLY A 203 18.26 2.35 7.94
C GLY A 203 17.20 3.32 8.49
N GLN A 204 15.96 3.18 8.11
CA GLN A 204 14.83 3.97 8.61
C GLN A 204 14.17 3.35 9.85
N SER A 205 14.42 2.06 10.12
CA SER A 205 13.87 1.37 11.29
C SER A 205 14.64 1.74 12.54
N THR A 206 13.99 2.45 13.46
CA THR A 206 14.54 2.75 14.79
C THR A 206 14.30 1.62 15.82
N ALA A 207 13.59 0.56 15.42
CA ALA A 207 13.32 -0.59 16.26
C ALA A 207 14.42 -1.63 16.10
N SER A 208 15.13 -1.93 17.20
CA SER A 208 16.00 -3.11 17.22
C SER A 208 15.17 -4.37 16.99
N PRO A 209 15.65 -5.34 16.17
CA PRO A 209 14.96 -6.59 15.99
C PRO A 209 14.80 -7.31 17.33
N THR A 210 13.58 -7.58 17.74
CA THR A 210 13.20 -8.23 19.00
C THR A 210 13.22 -9.76 18.92
N GLY A 211 13.66 -10.32 17.81
CA GLY A 211 13.77 -11.77 17.62
C GLY A 211 15.21 -12.30 17.76
N PRO A 212 15.40 -13.57 18.12
CA PRO A 212 16.71 -14.20 18.05
C PRO A 212 17.22 -14.14 16.59
N PRO A 213 18.53 -13.97 16.37
CA PRO A 213 19.07 -14.03 15.02
C PRO A 213 18.71 -15.38 14.38
N PRO A 214 18.47 -15.42 13.07
CA PRO A 214 18.22 -16.67 12.37
C PRO A 214 19.38 -17.63 12.65
N PRO A 215 19.12 -18.92 12.85
CA PRO A 215 20.20 -19.87 13.05
C PRO A 215 21.14 -19.80 11.84
N ASN A 216 22.44 -19.65 12.10
CA ASN A 216 23.47 -19.77 11.09
C ASN A 216 23.44 -21.22 10.57
N GLY A 217 22.57 -21.50 9.64
CA GLY A 217 22.40 -22.79 8.99
C GLY A 217 22.28 -22.54 7.49
N SER A 218 23.19 -23.14 6.76
CA SER A 218 23.07 -23.30 5.33
C SER A 218 21.65 -23.76 5.02
N LEU A 219 20.94 -23.07 4.14
CA LEU A 219 19.70 -23.56 3.59
C LEU A 219 19.92 -25.01 3.16
N PRO A 220 19.07 -25.96 3.54
CA PRO A 220 19.14 -27.29 2.95
C PRO A 220 19.04 -27.13 1.45
N PRO A 221 19.81 -27.89 0.65
CA PRO A 221 19.73 -27.80 -0.79
C PRO A 221 18.28 -27.94 -1.19
N ALA A 222 17.82 -27.04 -2.06
CA ALA A 222 16.46 -27.06 -2.58
C ALA A 222 16.16 -28.50 -3.02
N ALA A 223 15.15 -29.11 -2.46
CA ALA A 223 14.67 -30.40 -2.90
C ALA A 223 14.37 -30.27 -4.38
N GLY A 224 15.11 -31.02 -5.19
CA GLY A 224 14.87 -31.12 -6.62
C GLY A 224 13.40 -31.46 -6.87
N PRO A 225 12.88 -31.16 -8.06
CA PRO A 225 11.48 -31.41 -8.38
C PRO A 225 11.18 -32.89 -8.07
N ALA A 226 10.19 -33.11 -7.21
CA ALA A 226 9.70 -34.46 -6.93
C ALA A 226 9.22 -35.08 -8.23
N GLU A 227 9.82 -36.18 -8.65
CA GLU A 227 9.28 -36.95 -9.74
C GLU A 227 7.84 -37.38 -9.39
N PRO A 228 6.90 -37.33 -10.34
CA PRO A 228 5.55 -37.78 -10.10
C PRO A 228 5.55 -39.30 -9.93
N SER A 229 5.45 -39.73 -8.68
CA SER A 229 5.31 -41.13 -8.34
C SER A 229 3.91 -41.61 -8.69
N GLY A 230 3.80 -42.54 -9.66
CA GLY A 230 2.72 -43.52 -9.74
C GLY A 230 1.36 -42.99 -10.16
N SER A 231 1.05 -43.12 -11.45
CA SER A 231 -0.34 -43.19 -11.93
C SER A 231 -1.05 -44.39 -11.29
N PRO A 232 -2.25 -44.23 -10.75
CA PRO A 232 -3.10 -45.39 -10.51
C PRO A 232 -3.66 -45.89 -11.84
N GLU A 233 -3.44 -47.17 -12.08
CA GLU A 233 -3.96 -47.98 -13.15
C GLU A 233 -5.50 -47.95 -13.14
N LEU A 234 -6.07 -47.36 -14.22
CA LEU A 234 -7.51 -47.37 -14.48
C LEU A 234 -7.86 -48.76 -15.02
N THR A 235 -8.46 -49.59 -14.16
CA THR A 235 -9.17 -50.80 -14.58
C THR A 235 -10.35 -50.41 -15.46
N SER A 236 -10.30 -50.94 -16.67
CA SER A 236 -11.37 -50.95 -17.65
C SER A 236 -12.57 -51.79 -17.20
N GLU A 237 -13.79 -51.24 -17.27
CA GLU A 237 -14.97 -51.96 -17.78
C GLU A 237 -16.24 -51.11 -17.69
N PRO A 238 -17.34 -51.48 -18.39
CA PRO A 238 -17.51 -51.54 -19.84
C PRO A 238 -18.65 -50.60 -20.36
N SER A 239 -18.71 -50.57 -21.67
CA SER A 239 -19.75 -49.96 -22.53
C SER A 239 -21.20 -50.15 -22.06
N ALA A 240 -21.99 -49.08 -22.09
CA ALA A 240 -23.42 -49.15 -22.35
C ALA A 240 -23.88 -47.94 -23.22
N GLN A 241 -24.10 -48.28 -24.47
CA GLN A 241 -25.15 -47.87 -25.42
C GLN A 241 -25.79 -46.47 -25.26
N SER A 242 -25.61 -45.72 -26.35
CA SER A 242 -26.55 -44.68 -26.81
C SER A 242 -27.94 -45.22 -27.04
N PRO A 243 -28.94 -44.38 -26.99
CA PRO A 243 -29.83 -44.27 -28.15
C PRO A 243 -29.84 -42.91 -28.78
N GLU A 244 -29.92 -43.02 -30.09
CA GLU A 244 -30.15 -41.98 -31.06
C GLU A 244 -31.52 -41.33 -30.87
N ASP A 245 -31.57 -40.10 -31.36
CA ASP A 245 -32.55 -39.68 -32.38
C ASP A 245 -33.63 -38.68 -31.91
N GLU A 246 -33.92 -37.90 -32.89
CA GLU A 246 -35.02 -36.97 -33.14
C GLU A 246 -34.86 -35.55 -32.59
N GLY A 247 -34.58 -34.52 -33.34
CA GLY A 247 -35.23 -34.20 -34.61
C GLY A 247 -35.84 -32.80 -34.50
N ARG A 248 -35.40 -31.89 -35.36
CA ARG A 248 -36.27 -30.83 -35.92
C ARG A 248 -36.51 -29.58 -35.06
N VAL A 249 -36.42 -28.35 -35.47
CA VAL A 249 -36.79 -27.66 -36.72
C VAL A 249 -36.29 -26.21 -36.62
N ILE A 250 -35.78 -25.73 -37.70
CA ILE A 250 -35.52 -24.34 -38.08
C ILE A 250 -36.82 -23.51 -37.95
N ASN A 251 -36.74 -22.33 -37.35
CA ASN A 251 -37.65 -21.26 -37.78
C ASN A 251 -36.93 -19.92 -37.89
N THR A 252 -36.68 -19.55 -39.10
CA THR A 252 -36.45 -18.21 -39.60
C THR A 252 -37.73 -17.42 -39.47
N ASP A 253 -37.71 -16.29 -38.76
CA ASP A 253 -38.51 -15.15 -39.23
C ASP A 253 -37.92 -13.85 -38.63
N ARG A 254 -37.44 -13.05 -39.56
CA ARG A 254 -37.25 -11.61 -39.43
C ARG A 254 -38.58 -10.95 -39.82
N PRO A 255 -38.98 -9.82 -39.28
CA PRO A 255 -38.80 -8.61 -40.09
C PRO A 255 -38.34 -7.36 -39.30
N ASP A 256 -37.45 -6.62 -39.92
CA ASP A 256 -37.33 -5.16 -39.97
C ASP A 256 -38.49 -4.58 -40.81
N PRO A 257 -38.80 -3.29 -40.91
CA PRO A 257 -38.35 -2.05 -40.24
C PRO A 257 -39.52 -1.09 -39.90
N SER A 258 -39.32 -0.11 -39.09
CA SER A 258 -39.82 1.26 -39.31
C SER A 258 -39.14 2.20 -38.29
#